data_c2bea81dc83f4c7f082d682a2411ff56
#
_entry.id   c2bea81dc83f4c7f082d682a2411ff56
#
_cell.length_a   1.000
_cell.length_b   1.000
_cell.length_c   1.000
_cell.angle_alpha   90.00
_cell.angle_beta   90.00
_cell.angle_gamma   90.00
#
_symmetry.space_group_name_H-M   'P 1'
#
loop_
_entity.id
_entity.type
_entity.pdbx_description
1 polymer ?
#
loop_
_entity_poly.entity_id
_entity_poly.type
_entity_poly.pdbx_seq_one_letter_code
_entity_poly.pdbx_strand_id
1 'polypeptide(L)'
;MTALPVSVEPRSVLAIGYVVLDVLIHPGGVGHSAGGTAGNVASNLSYFGWEASVAAQYGDDPAGSHLKADLVRAGVSTRGLVRRTDLATPVVIHEVKNGAHRFKFGCPECGRKFSQFRAVSRDFAASFGARENPDVLFLDRVSSAAVLISERVRESGGLVFFEPSMPADSPRFRQLLSTAHVIKFSTERMAPDDSLLLGLDALQIYTDGANGAFWRHGSGNWNHVGGYQTNVVDAGGAGDWTTAALLSHMPSVKPADVTKLDPSEPLKFAQAVAALSCESLGARGMSSALSREQLLHRVSQLRGEPRTPVQSKPHRPSRSRRAATCTACLSS
;
A
#
# COMPACT_ATOMS: atom_id res chain seq x y z
N MET A 1 -5.88 22.25 16.04
CA MET A 1 -5.88 20.77 16.11
C MET A 1 -5.55 20.40 17.54
N THR A 2 -6.51 19.94 18.31
CA THR A 2 -6.30 19.34 19.62
C THR A 2 -5.52 18.05 19.43
N ALA A 3 -4.45 17.88 20.22
CA ALA A 3 -3.68 16.64 20.23
C ALA A 3 -4.64 15.49 20.60
N LEU A 4 -4.92 14.62 19.64
CA LEU A 4 -5.69 13.41 19.88
C LEU A 4 -4.86 12.51 20.81
N PRO A 5 -5.42 11.98 21.89
CA PRO A 5 -4.74 11.04 22.76
C PRO A 5 -4.49 9.75 21.97
N VAL A 6 -3.23 9.48 21.63
CA VAL A 6 -2.80 8.23 21.01
C VAL A 6 -2.55 7.21 22.12
N SER A 7 -3.61 6.76 22.77
CA SER A 7 -3.63 5.44 23.41
C SER A 7 -4.47 4.54 22.53
N VAL A 8 -3.89 4.11 21.43
CA VAL A 8 -4.51 3.08 20.60
C VAL A 8 -4.04 1.75 21.17
N GLU A 9 -4.96 0.91 21.62
CA GLU A 9 -4.65 -0.51 21.83
C GLU A 9 -4.00 -1.04 20.56
N PRO A 10 -2.97 -1.90 20.68
CA PRO A 10 -2.27 -2.41 19.52
C PRO A 10 -3.27 -3.14 18.61
N ARG A 11 -3.52 -2.57 17.43
CA ARG A 11 -4.37 -3.17 16.42
C ARG A 11 -3.52 -4.06 15.53
N SER A 12 -4.11 -5.12 15.03
CA SER A 12 -3.44 -6.08 14.16
C SER A 12 -3.87 -5.94 12.71
N VAL A 13 -2.92 -6.12 11.79
CA VAL A 13 -3.19 -6.18 10.35
C VAL A 13 -2.56 -7.41 9.72
N LEU A 14 -3.32 -8.09 8.88
CA LEU A 14 -2.82 -9.05 7.91
C LEU A 14 -2.89 -8.44 6.51
N ALA A 15 -1.73 -8.23 5.87
CA ALA A 15 -1.66 -7.75 4.50
C ALA A 15 -1.41 -8.91 3.53
N ILE A 16 -2.31 -9.11 2.56
CA ILE A 16 -2.22 -10.16 1.56
C ILE A 16 -2.15 -9.53 0.17
N GLY A 17 -1.11 -9.84 -0.59
CA GLY A 17 -1.01 -9.32 -1.94
C GLY A 17 0.41 -9.19 -2.44
N TYR A 18 0.71 -8.05 -3.07
CA TYR A 18 1.99 -7.82 -3.71
C TYR A 18 3.06 -7.47 -2.68
N VAL A 19 3.96 -8.42 -2.47
CA VAL A 19 5.19 -8.27 -1.69
C VAL A 19 6.35 -8.58 -2.61
N VAL A 20 7.33 -7.68 -2.71
CA VAL A 20 8.37 -7.67 -3.73
C VAL A 20 9.66 -7.09 -3.16
N LEU A 21 10.80 -7.44 -3.73
CA LEU A 21 12.03 -6.70 -3.47
C LEU A 21 12.08 -5.46 -4.40
N ASP A 22 11.98 -4.28 -3.82
CA ASP A 22 12.23 -3.03 -4.53
C ASP A 22 13.74 -2.75 -4.58
N VAL A 23 14.25 -2.54 -5.79
CA VAL A 23 15.61 -2.09 -6.06
C VAL A 23 15.55 -0.63 -6.49
N LEU A 24 15.85 0.27 -5.57
CA LEU A 24 15.84 1.70 -5.82
C LEU A 24 17.16 2.13 -6.44
N ILE A 25 17.10 2.67 -7.65
CA ILE A 25 18.28 3.23 -8.36
C ILE A 25 18.12 4.75 -8.42
N HIS A 26 19.09 5.46 -7.85
CA HIS A 26 19.13 6.92 -7.85
C HIS A 26 20.57 7.42 -7.99
N PRO A 27 20.82 8.71 -8.25
CA PRO A 27 22.18 9.24 -8.46
C PRO A 27 23.18 8.97 -7.31
N GLY A 28 22.70 8.78 -6.08
CA GLY A 28 23.51 8.48 -4.90
C GLY A 28 23.80 6.99 -4.69
N GLY A 29 23.27 6.08 -5.54
CA GLY A 29 23.53 4.64 -5.41
C GLY A 29 22.33 3.74 -5.64
N VAL A 30 22.42 2.52 -5.10
CA VAL A 30 21.38 1.48 -5.19
C VAL A 30 20.97 1.07 -3.78
N GLY A 31 19.68 1.12 -3.53
CA GLY A 31 19.08 0.65 -2.28
C GLY A 31 18.17 -0.57 -2.52
N HIS A 32 18.01 -1.38 -1.49
CA HIS A 32 17.11 -2.53 -1.50
C HIS A 32 16.15 -2.44 -0.32
N SER A 33 14.86 -2.64 -0.55
CA SER A 33 13.86 -2.71 0.50
C SER A 33 12.75 -3.68 0.14
N ALA A 34 12.06 -4.20 1.13
CA ALA A 34 10.78 -4.84 0.89
C ALA A 34 9.78 -3.78 0.40
N GLY A 35 9.07 -4.09 -0.65
CA GLY A 35 8.11 -3.22 -1.30
C GLY A 35 6.86 -3.96 -1.75
N GLY A 36 6.18 -3.37 -2.73
CA GLY A 36 4.85 -3.79 -3.14
C GLY A 36 3.79 -3.27 -2.17
N THR A 37 2.58 -3.04 -2.66
CA THR A 37 1.52 -2.37 -1.88
C THR A 37 1.26 -3.07 -0.54
N ALA A 38 1.11 -4.40 -0.52
CA ALA A 38 0.89 -5.15 0.72
C ALA A 38 2.10 -5.08 1.67
N GLY A 39 3.33 -5.18 1.14
CA GLY A 39 4.56 -5.06 1.92
C GLY A 39 4.75 -3.67 2.52
N ASN A 40 4.49 -2.63 1.73
CA ASN A 40 4.58 -1.24 2.17
C ASN A 40 3.53 -0.91 3.23
N VAL A 41 2.26 -1.27 3.00
CA VAL A 41 1.17 -1.01 3.96
C VAL A 41 1.44 -1.70 5.29
N ALA A 42 1.86 -2.97 5.28
CA ALA A 42 2.23 -3.68 6.51
C ALA A 42 3.39 -3.00 7.25
N SER A 43 4.46 -2.62 6.53
CA SER A 43 5.62 -1.95 7.12
C SER A 43 5.27 -0.57 7.67
N ASN A 44 4.44 0.19 6.96
CA ASN A 44 4.00 1.52 7.39
C ASN A 44 3.06 1.44 8.60
N LEU A 45 2.19 0.42 8.68
CA LEU A 45 1.36 0.18 9.86
C LEU A 45 2.19 -0.26 11.06
N SER A 46 3.21 -1.11 10.86
CA SER A 46 4.18 -1.45 11.91
C SER A 46 4.91 -0.21 12.44
N TYR A 47 5.30 0.72 11.56
CA TYR A 47 5.87 2.01 11.95
C TYR A 47 4.90 2.84 12.82
N PHE A 48 3.59 2.75 12.59
CA PHE A 48 2.56 3.34 13.44
C PHE A 48 2.27 2.56 14.72
N GLY A 49 2.95 1.44 14.95
CA GLY A 49 2.84 0.64 16.19
C GLY A 49 1.80 -0.48 16.11
N TRP A 50 1.36 -0.87 14.91
CA TRP A 50 0.46 -2.00 14.72
C TRP A 50 1.22 -3.34 14.73
N GLU A 51 0.54 -4.40 15.16
CA GLU A 51 0.99 -5.77 14.94
C GLU A 51 0.74 -6.16 13.49
N ALA A 52 1.75 -5.94 12.64
CA ALA A 52 1.63 -6.16 11.21
C ALA A 52 2.18 -7.52 10.78
N SER A 53 1.45 -8.20 9.91
CA SER A 53 1.84 -9.45 9.29
C SER A 53 1.58 -9.43 7.78
N VAL A 54 2.33 -10.23 7.01
CA VAL A 54 2.15 -10.39 5.56
C VAL A 54 1.95 -11.85 5.20
N ALA A 55 1.12 -12.10 4.17
CA ALA A 55 1.01 -13.42 3.53
C ALA A 55 1.29 -13.29 2.03
N ALA A 56 2.41 -13.87 1.59
CA ALA A 56 2.88 -13.84 0.21
C ALA A 56 3.81 -15.03 -0.07
N GLN A 57 4.12 -15.27 -1.36
CA GLN A 57 5.16 -16.22 -1.76
C GLN A 57 6.43 -15.48 -2.18
N TYR A 58 7.58 -16.07 -1.88
CA TYR A 58 8.89 -15.59 -2.31
C TYR A 58 9.82 -16.75 -2.67
N GLY A 59 10.84 -16.49 -3.48
CA GLY A 59 11.79 -17.48 -3.94
C GLY A 59 12.83 -17.85 -2.89
N ASP A 60 13.40 -19.05 -3.04
CA ASP A 60 14.59 -19.48 -2.31
C ASP A 60 15.85 -18.93 -2.99
N ASP A 61 16.00 -17.61 -2.94
CA ASP A 61 17.06 -16.87 -3.62
C ASP A 61 17.56 -15.70 -2.76
N PRO A 62 18.67 -15.03 -3.11
CA PRO A 62 19.19 -13.87 -2.39
C PRO A 62 18.18 -12.72 -2.28
N ALA A 63 17.38 -12.48 -3.33
CA ALA A 63 16.35 -11.43 -3.30
C ALA A 63 15.27 -11.74 -2.24
N GLY A 64 14.88 -13.01 -2.11
CA GLY A 64 13.94 -13.45 -1.07
C GLY A 64 14.51 -13.33 0.34
N SER A 65 15.80 -13.60 0.49
CA SER A 65 16.50 -13.42 1.77
C SER A 65 16.54 -11.95 2.18
N HIS A 66 16.84 -11.03 1.25
CA HIS A 66 16.80 -9.59 1.49
C HIS A 66 15.40 -9.10 1.81
N LEU A 67 14.40 -9.52 1.02
CA LEU A 67 13.00 -9.20 1.24
C LEU A 67 12.54 -9.56 2.65
N LYS A 68 12.78 -10.80 3.07
CA LYS A 68 12.40 -11.30 4.39
C LYS A 68 13.12 -10.54 5.52
N ALA A 69 14.43 -10.35 5.39
CA ALA A 69 15.23 -9.65 6.39
C ALA A 69 14.76 -8.19 6.57
N ASP A 70 14.38 -7.52 5.48
CA ASP A 70 13.92 -6.14 5.54
C ASP A 70 12.52 -6.01 6.19
N LEU A 71 11.60 -6.94 5.89
CA LEU A 71 10.30 -6.99 6.57
C LEU A 71 10.45 -7.22 8.08
N VAL A 72 11.35 -8.14 8.48
CA VAL A 72 11.64 -8.38 9.91
C VAL A 72 12.20 -7.12 10.55
N ARG A 73 13.13 -6.43 9.90
CA ARG A 73 13.70 -5.15 10.38
C ARG A 73 12.64 -4.06 10.51
N ALA A 74 11.63 -4.08 9.65
CA ALA A 74 10.48 -3.18 9.74
C ALA A 74 9.45 -3.58 10.81
N GLY A 75 9.71 -4.64 11.60
CA GLY A 75 8.79 -5.13 12.64
C GLY A 75 7.60 -5.93 12.10
N VAL A 76 7.62 -6.34 10.84
CA VAL A 76 6.53 -7.11 10.21
C VAL A 76 6.73 -8.60 10.45
N SER A 77 5.70 -9.28 10.95
CA SER A 77 5.70 -10.74 11.08
C SER A 77 5.72 -11.42 9.71
N THR A 78 6.71 -12.28 9.50
CA THR A 78 6.91 -13.04 8.26
C THR A 78 6.40 -14.49 8.34
N ARG A 79 5.58 -14.82 9.33
CA ARG A 79 5.01 -16.18 9.49
C ARG A 79 4.14 -16.61 8.31
N GLY A 80 3.53 -15.66 7.62
CA GLY A 80 2.74 -15.88 6.41
C GLY A 80 3.54 -15.86 5.10
N LEU A 81 4.87 -15.63 5.15
CA LEU A 81 5.72 -15.74 3.97
C LEU A 81 6.04 -17.20 3.64
N VAL A 82 5.65 -17.65 2.46
CA VAL A 82 5.86 -19.00 1.96
C VAL A 82 7.08 -19.02 1.04
N ARG A 83 8.17 -19.65 1.51
CA ARG A 83 9.39 -19.87 0.71
C ARG A 83 9.15 -20.94 -0.34
N ARG A 84 9.59 -20.70 -1.55
CA ARG A 84 9.41 -21.59 -2.70
C ARG A 84 10.73 -21.80 -3.42
N THR A 85 11.07 -23.06 -3.71
CA THR A 85 12.27 -23.43 -4.48
C THR A 85 12.02 -23.41 -5.99
N ASP A 86 10.75 -23.44 -6.42
CA ASP A 86 10.34 -23.44 -7.82
C ASP A 86 9.95 -22.05 -8.35
N LEU A 87 10.13 -21.01 -7.54
CA LEU A 87 9.84 -19.62 -7.92
C LEU A 87 11.06 -18.74 -7.66
N ALA A 88 11.23 -17.71 -8.49
CA ALA A 88 12.11 -16.60 -8.18
C ALA A 88 11.31 -15.52 -7.43
N THR A 89 11.96 -14.83 -6.48
CA THR A 89 11.36 -13.70 -5.78
C THR A 89 10.97 -12.60 -6.76
N PRO A 90 9.76 -12.03 -6.65
CA PRO A 90 9.40 -10.85 -7.44
C PRO A 90 10.33 -9.69 -7.13
N VAL A 91 10.80 -9.01 -8.17
CA VAL A 91 11.68 -7.83 -8.08
C VAL A 91 11.07 -6.70 -8.92
N VAL A 92 11.13 -5.49 -8.39
CA VAL A 92 10.81 -4.27 -9.14
C VAL A 92 11.99 -3.32 -9.05
N ILE A 93 12.43 -2.78 -10.19
CA ILE A 93 13.41 -1.70 -10.19
C ILE A 93 12.66 -0.38 -10.20
N HIS A 94 12.96 0.45 -9.22
CA HIS A 94 12.49 1.80 -9.10
C HIS A 94 13.63 2.77 -9.42
N GLU A 95 13.61 3.36 -10.61
CA GLU A 95 14.57 4.41 -10.99
C GLU A 95 14.01 5.78 -10.66
N VAL A 96 14.78 6.56 -9.93
CA VAL A 96 14.49 7.97 -9.66
C VAL A 96 15.58 8.82 -10.33
N LYS A 97 15.16 9.70 -11.25
CA LYS A 97 16.06 10.61 -11.94
C LYS A 97 15.36 11.94 -12.20
N ASN A 98 15.97 13.04 -11.73
CA ASN A 98 15.46 14.41 -11.92
C ASN A 98 14.00 14.57 -11.45
N GLY A 99 13.61 13.98 -10.30
CA GLY A 99 12.27 14.03 -9.74
C GLY A 99 11.23 13.15 -10.46
N ALA A 100 11.61 12.49 -11.56
CA ALA A 100 10.78 11.51 -12.23
C ALA A 100 11.11 10.10 -11.77
N HIS A 101 10.10 9.30 -11.52
CA HIS A 101 10.26 7.89 -11.17
C HIS A 101 9.77 6.96 -12.30
N ARG A 102 10.38 5.80 -12.40
CA ARG A 102 9.99 4.77 -13.36
C ARG A 102 10.15 3.38 -12.75
N PHE A 103 9.09 2.60 -12.82
CA PHE A 103 9.13 1.19 -12.44
C PHE A 103 9.48 0.30 -13.63
N LYS A 104 10.40 -0.64 -13.44
CA LYS A 104 10.79 -1.66 -14.42
C LYS A 104 10.60 -3.05 -13.83
N PHE A 105 9.97 -3.91 -14.62
CA PHE A 105 9.70 -5.31 -14.27
C PHE A 105 10.62 -6.28 -15.02
N GLY A 106 11.80 -5.83 -15.34
CA GLY A 106 12.85 -6.59 -16.01
C GLY A 106 14.21 -5.93 -15.81
N CYS A 107 15.25 -6.74 -15.93
CA CYS A 107 16.63 -6.29 -15.80
C CYS A 107 16.99 -5.26 -16.88
N PRO A 108 17.49 -4.08 -16.53
CA PRO A 108 17.85 -3.05 -17.50
C PRO A 108 19.07 -3.42 -18.34
N GLU A 109 19.87 -4.40 -17.90
CA GLU A 109 21.11 -4.81 -18.58
C GLU A 109 20.89 -5.99 -19.52
N CYS A 110 20.31 -7.09 -19.02
CA CYS A 110 20.15 -8.32 -19.80
C CYS A 110 18.74 -8.52 -20.35
N GLY A 111 17.77 -7.66 -20.01
CA GLY A 111 16.38 -7.75 -20.47
C GLY A 111 15.56 -8.89 -19.84
N ARG A 112 16.14 -9.70 -18.91
CA ARG A 112 15.41 -10.77 -18.24
C ARG A 112 14.20 -10.19 -17.54
N LYS A 113 13.01 -10.72 -17.81
CA LYS A 113 11.79 -10.38 -17.06
C LYS A 113 11.86 -10.96 -15.65
N PHE A 114 11.54 -10.13 -14.68
CA PHE A 114 11.45 -10.57 -13.29
C PHE A 114 10.21 -11.42 -13.05
N SER A 115 10.26 -12.24 -12.01
CA SER A 115 9.12 -13.00 -11.54
C SER A 115 7.95 -12.07 -11.22
N GLN A 116 6.76 -12.52 -11.58
CA GLN A 116 5.53 -11.80 -11.30
C GLN A 116 4.92 -12.27 -9.97
N PHE A 117 3.95 -11.51 -9.49
CA PHE A 117 3.16 -11.87 -8.32
C PHE A 117 2.59 -13.30 -8.44
N ARG A 118 2.76 -14.06 -7.37
CA ARG A 118 2.12 -15.35 -7.16
C ARG A 118 1.36 -15.32 -5.84
N ALA A 119 0.06 -15.55 -5.90
CA ALA A 119 -0.77 -15.64 -4.69
C ALA A 119 -0.38 -16.87 -3.87
N VAL A 120 -0.48 -16.78 -2.56
CA VAL A 120 -0.45 -17.98 -1.69
C VAL A 120 -1.54 -18.97 -2.12
N SER A 121 -1.32 -20.27 -1.89
CA SER A 121 -2.32 -21.26 -2.25
C SER A 121 -3.58 -21.13 -1.41
N ARG A 122 -4.70 -21.65 -1.92
CA ARG A 122 -5.96 -21.69 -1.16
C ARG A 122 -5.84 -22.51 0.12
N ASP A 123 -5.11 -23.63 0.07
CA ASP A 123 -4.91 -24.52 1.22
C ASP A 123 -4.07 -23.83 2.30
N PHE A 124 -2.99 -23.14 1.91
CA PHE A 124 -2.23 -22.30 2.83
C PHE A 124 -3.13 -21.22 3.45
N ALA A 125 -3.90 -20.51 2.64
CA ALA A 125 -4.81 -19.49 3.11
C ALA A 125 -5.87 -20.05 4.07
N ALA A 126 -6.35 -21.27 3.82
CA ALA A 126 -7.31 -21.95 4.68
C ALA A 126 -6.72 -22.26 6.07
N SER A 127 -5.49 -22.79 6.10
CA SER A 127 -4.82 -23.15 7.34
C SER A 127 -4.27 -21.93 8.11
N PHE A 128 -3.71 -20.96 7.41
CA PHE A 128 -3.13 -19.74 7.97
C PHE A 128 -4.22 -18.81 8.49
N GLY A 129 -5.21 -18.49 7.66
CA GLY A 129 -6.32 -17.60 8.04
C GLY A 129 -7.18 -18.12 9.20
N ALA A 130 -7.19 -19.44 9.46
CA ALA A 130 -7.87 -20.00 10.63
C ALA A 130 -7.15 -19.72 11.96
N ARG A 131 -5.86 -19.39 11.90
CA ARG A 131 -5.02 -19.08 13.08
C ARG A 131 -4.83 -17.60 13.33
N GLU A 132 -5.00 -16.80 12.29
CA GLU A 132 -4.85 -15.35 12.33
C GLU A 132 -6.25 -14.71 12.35
N ASN A 133 -6.53 -13.93 13.36
CA ASN A 133 -7.78 -13.19 13.48
C ASN A 133 -7.46 -11.69 13.56
N PRO A 134 -7.04 -11.07 12.43
CA PRO A 134 -6.63 -9.67 12.44
C PRO A 134 -7.83 -8.72 12.61
N ASP A 135 -7.60 -7.57 13.26
CA ASP A 135 -8.59 -6.49 13.30
C ASP A 135 -8.85 -5.94 11.89
N VAL A 136 -7.80 -5.93 11.05
CA VAL A 136 -7.88 -5.47 9.66
C VAL A 136 -7.22 -6.47 8.72
N LEU A 137 -7.93 -6.87 7.68
CA LEU A 137 -7.37 -7.52 6.51
C LEU A 137 -7.16 -6.49 5.40
N PHE A 138 -5.93 -6.30 4.97
CA PHE A 138 -5.59 -5.49 3.80
C PHE A 138 -5.33 -6.38 2.58
N LEU A 139 -5.92 -6.02 1.43
CA LEU A 139 -5.82 -6.76 0.17
C LEU A 139 -5.52 -5.82 -0.99
N ASP A 140 -4.55 -6.17 -1.85
CA ASP A 140 -4.27 -5.39 -3.09
C ASP A 140 -4.27 -6.26 -4.37
N ARG A 141 -4.45 -7.57 -4.24
CA ARG A 141 -4.45 -8.52 -5.36
C ARG A 141 -5.62 -9.48 -5.29
N VAL A 142 -6.20 -9.77 -6.46
CA VAL A 142 -7.28 -10.74 -6.61
C VAL A 142 -6.71 -12.15 -6.68
N SER A 143 -7.20 -13.02 -5.82
CA SER A 143 -6.87 -14.45 -5.82
C SER A 143 -7.94 -15.25 -5.09
N SER A 144 -7.96 -16.57 -5.27
CA SER A 144 -8.85 -17.45 -4.49
C SER A 144 -8.51 -17.45 -3.00
N ALA A 145 -7.24 -17.26 -2.65
CA ALA A 145 -6.79 -17.12 -1.28
C ALA A 145 -7.30 -15.81 -0.65
N ALA A 146 -7.20 -14.70 -1.38
CA ALA A 146 -7.71 -13.40 -0.94
C ALA A 146 -9.21 -13.45 -0.66
N VAL A 147 -10.00 -14.05 -1.55
CA VAL A 147 -11.44 -14.25 -1.36
C VAL A 147 -11.71 -15.05 -0.07
N LEU A 148 -11.08 -16.23 0.07
CA LEU A 148 -11.31 -17.10 1.22
C LEU A 148 -11.01 -16.40 2.56
N ILE A 149 -9.89 -15.67 2.63
CA ILE A 149 -9.51 -15.00 3.88
C ILE A 149 -10.41 -13.79 4.13
N SER A 150 -10.80 -13.04 3.08
CA SER A 150 -11.69 -11.89 3.25
C SER A 150 -13.07 -12.29 3.81
N GLU A 151 -13.62 -13.39 3.35
CA GLU A 151 -14.87 -13.92 3.87
C GLU A 151 -14.75 -14.29 5.36
N ARG A 152 -13.69 -15.01 5.72
CA ARG A 152 -13.44 -15.42 7.11
C ARG A 152 -13.23 -14.23 8.05
N VAL A 153 -12.41 -13.26 7.64
CA VAL A 153 -12.16 -12.07 8.46
C VAL A 153 -13.44 -11.28 8.63
N ARG A 154 -14.26 -11.15 7.59
CA ARG A 154 -15.57 -10.52 7.69
C ARG A 154 -16.49 -11.28 8.65
N GLU A 155 -16.58 -12.59 8.56
CA GLU A 155 -17.38 -13.46 9.44
C GLU A 155 -16.93 -13.38 10.90
N SER A 156 -15.61 -13.23 11.15
CA SER A 156 -15.06 -13.06 12.51
C SER A 156 -15.17 -11.64 13.06
N GLY A 157 -15.74 -10.71 12.29
CA GLY A 157 -15.94 -9.31 12.71
C GLY A 157 -14.74 -8.40 12.49
N GLY A 158 -13.73 -8.84 11.70
CA GLY A 158 -12.62 -8.01 11.27
C GLY A 158 -12.98 -7.12 10.07
N LEU A 159 -12.26 -6.02 9.91
CA LEU A 159 -12.43 -5.08 8.81
C LEU A 159 -11.71 -5.57 7.58
N VAL A 160 -12.38 -5.62 6.44
CA VAL A 160 -11.79 -5.93 5.13
C VAL A 160 -11.55 -4.64 4.36
N PHE A 161 -10.27 -4.33 4.09
CA PHE A 161 -9.83 -3.19 3.30
C PHE A 161 -9.26 -3.68 1.96
N PHE A 162 -9.89 -3.31 0.86
CA PHE A 162 -9.48 -3.71 -0.48
C PHE A 162 -8.97 -2.51 -1.29
N GLU A 163 -7.71 -2.58 -1.71
CA GLU A 163 -7.08 -1.59 -2.59
C GLU A 163 -6.67 -2.24 -3.93
N PRO A 164 -7.61 -2.35 -4.88
CA PRO A 164 -7.34 -3.03 -6.15
C PRO A 164 -6.21 -2.35 -6.93
N SER A 165 -5.24 -3.12 -7.37
CA SER A 165 -4.14 -2.63 -8.20
C SER A 165 -4.54 -2.36 -9.65
N MET A 166 -5.55 -3.07 -10.14
CA MET A 166 -6.19 -2.88 -11.45
C MET A 166 -7.62 -3.39 -11.39
N PRO A 167 -8.58 -2.70 -12.02
CA PRO A 167 -9.92 -3.23 -12.18
C PRO A 167 -9.87 -4.50 -13.04
N ALA A 168 -10.69 -5.47 -12.66
CA ALA A 168 -10.82 -6.70 -13.39
C ALA A 168 -12.26 -7.18 -13.29
N ASP A 169 -13.00 -7.17 -14.38
CA ASP A 169 -14.36 -7.69 -14.36
C ASP A 169 -14.36 -9.23 -14.32
N SER A 170 -14.04 -9.76 -13.12
CA SER A 170 -14.02 -11.18 -12.84
C SER A 170 -14.90 -11.52 -11.64
N PRO A 171 -15.45 -12.74 -11.54
CA PRO A 171 -16.27 -13.14 -10.39
C PRO A 171 -15.55 -12.92 -9.04
N ARG A 172 -14.24 -13.23 -8.95
CA ARG A 172 -13.46 -13.02 -7.74
C ARG A 172 -13.27 -11.55 -7.39
N PHE A 173 -13.09 -10.68 -8.40
CA PHE A 173 -12.98 -9.24 -8.18
C PHE A 173 -14.29 -8.69 -7.61
N ARG A 174 -15.41 -9.04 -8.22
CA ARG A 174 -16.76 -8.65 -7.72
C ARG A 174 -17.02 -9.18 -6.31
N GLN A 175 -16.58 -10.40 -6.01
CA GLN A 175 -16.69 -10.98 -4.67
C GLN A 175 -15.85 -10.21 -3.64
N LEU A 176 -14.61 -9.82 -3.96
CA LEU A 176 -13.80 -8.98 -3.08
C LEU A 176 -14.41 -7.59 -2.87
N LEU A 177 -14.94 -6.96 -3.92
CA LEU A 177 -15.65 -5.69 -3.80
C LEU A 177 -16.85 -5.81 -2.84
N SER A 178 -17.66 -6.86 -2.95
CA SER A 178 -18.84 -7.06 -2.09
C SER A 178 -18.48 -7.46 -0.65
N THR A 179 -17.30 -8.04 -0.44
CA THR A 179 -16.81 -8.43 0.89
C THR A 179 -16.14 -7.27 1.61
N ALA A 180 -15.59 -6.30 0.87
CA ALA A 180 -14.85 -5.17 1.43
C ALA A 180 -15.77 -4.20 2.19
N HIS A 181 -15.29 -3.73 3.35
CA HIS A 181 -15.90 -2.63 4.10
C HIS A 181 -15.34 -1.28 3.65
N VAL A 182 -14.08 -1.26 3.20
CA VAL A 182 -13.42 -0.09 2.62
C VAL A 182 -12.81 -0.48 1.29
N ILE A 183 -13.06 0.32 0.26
CA ILE A 183 -12.49 0.18 -1.08
C ILE A 183 -11.73 1.47 -1.37
N LYS A 184 -10.40 1.36 -1.58
CA LYS A 184 -9.57 2.51 -1.92
C LYS A 184 -8.83 2.26 -3.24
N PHE A 185 -8.75 3.26 -4.10
CA PHE A 185 -8.01 3.21 -5.37
C PHE A 185 -7.45 4.59 -5.74
N SER A 186 -6.59 4.65 -6.75
CA SER A 186 -6.16 5.91 -7.36
C SER A 186 -6.84 6.11 -8.70
N THR A 187 -7.02 7.37 -9.13
CA THR A 187 -7.55 7.72 -10.45
C THR A 187 -6.70 7.18 -11.61
N GLU A 188 -5.40 6.91 -11.35
CA GLU A 188 -4.50 6.27 -12.32
C GLU A 188 -4.85 4.80 -12.58
N ARG A 189 -5.56 4.15 -11.66
CA ARG A 189 -5.85 2.70 -11.70
C ARG A 189 -7.31 2.40 -12.03
N MET A 190 -8.24 3.19 -11.55
CA MET A 190 -9.67 2.97 -11.73
C MET A 190 -10.41 4.31 -11.78
N ALA A 191 -11.42 4.41 -12.62
CA ALA A 191 -12.26 5.60 -12.70
C ALA A 191 -13.22 5.68 -11.49
N PRO A 192 -13.46 6.88 -10.93
CA PRO A 192 -14.40 7.04 -9.81
C PRO A 192 -15.85 6.69 -10.12
N ASP A 193 -16.22 6.75 -11.40
CA ASP A 193 -17.54 6.41 -11.93
C ASP A 193 -17.63 4.98 -12.51
N ASP A 194 -16.63 4.13 -12.24
CA ASP A 194 -16.65 2.73 -12.68
C ASP A 194 -17.91 2.03 -12.16
N SER A 195 -18.63 1.39 -13.08
CA SER A 195 -19.89 0.71 -12.77
C SER A 195 -19.76 -0.42 -11.74
N LEU A 196 -18.55 -0.97 -11.57
CA LEU A 196 -18.24 -1.98 -10.54
C LEU A 196 -18.35 -1.44 -9.11
N LEU A 197 -18.33 -0.12 -8.93
CA LEU A 197 -18.46 0.54 -7.62
C LEU A 197 -19.90 0.86 -7.23
N LEU A 198 -20.84 0.73 -8.15
CA LEU A 198 -22.24 1.07 -7.90
C LEU A 198 -22.93 0.03 -7.00
N GLY A 199 -23.72 0.52 -6.06
CA GLY A 199 -24.54 -0.34 -5.16
C GLY A 199 -23.76 -1.11 -4.11
N LEU A 200 -22.44 -0.86 -3.95
CA LEU A 200 -21.64 -1.50 -2.91
C LEU A 200 -21.89 -0.82 -1.55
N ASP A 201 -22.17 -1.61 -0.52
CA ASP A 201 -22.27 -1.14 0.86
C ASP A 201 -20.87 -1.06 1.50
N ALA A 202 -20.11 -0.05 1.09
CA ALA A 202 -18.73 0.17 1.51
C ALA A 202 -18.40 1.66 1.57
N LEU A 203 -17.41 2.00 2.41
CA LEU A 203 -16.72 3.28 2.31
C LEU A 203 -15.80 3.23 1.08
N GLN A 204 -16.08 4.07 0.09
CA GLN A 204 -15.29 4.17 -1.14
C GLN A 204 -14.40 5.40 -1.05
N ILE A 205 -13.14 5.24 -1.39
CA ILE A 205 -12.13 6.29 -1.35
C ILE A 205 -11.33 6.25 -2.66
N TYR A 206 -11.10 7.39 -3.28
CA TYR A 206 -10.06 7.48 -4.30
C TYR A 206 -9.09 8.61 -4.02
N THR A 207 -7.85 8.43 -4.47
CA THR A 207 -6.80 9.45 -4.41
C THR A 207 -6.52 9.98 -5.81
N ASP A 208 -6.27 11.28 -5.91
CA ASP A 208 -5.98 11.99 -7.16
C ASP A 208 -4.69 12.82 -7.04
N GLY A 209 -3.62 12.16 -6.63
CA GLY A 209 -2.30 12.77 -6.47
C GLY A 209 -2.34 14.03 -5.60
N ALA A 210 -1.85 15.15 -6.15
CA ALA A 210 -1.81 16.44 -5.45
C ALA A 210 -3.20 17.04 -5.18
N ASN A 211 -4.25 16.58 -5.86
CA ASN A 211 -5.63 17.00 -5.62
C ASN A 211 -6.22 16.42 -4.34
N GLY A 212 -5.54 15.44 -3.72
CA GLY A 212 -5.96 14.85 -2.45
C GLY A 212 -6.76 13.58 -2.58
N ALA A 213 -7.75 13.42 -1.71
CA ALA A 213 -8.60 12.24 -1.64
C ALA A 213 -10.08 12.60 -1.67
N PHE A 214 -10.86 11.69 -2.22
CA PHE A 214 -12.31 11.80 -2.28
C PHE A 214 -12.93 10.56 -1.66
N TRP A 215 -14.06 10.72 -0.98
CA TRP A 215 -14.73 9.61 -0.33
C TRP A 215 -16.25 9.69 -0.44
N ARG A 216 -16.91 8.55 -0.39
CA ARG A 216 -18.36 8.43 -0.31
C ARG A 216 -18.77 7.14 0.38
N HIS A 217 -20.00 7.07 0.83
CA HIS A 217 -20.64 5.82 1.22
C HIS A 217 -21.57 5.35 0.12
N GLY A 218 -21.45 4.08 -0.25
CA GLY A 218 -22.31 3.48 -1.27
C GLY A 218 -22.35 4.25 -2.58
N SER A 219 -23.53 4.66 -3.00
CA SER A 219 -23.75 5.48 -4.21
C SER A 219 -23.96 6.97 -3.91
N GLY A 220 -23.56 7.44 -2.72
CA GLY A 220 -23.65 8.84 -2.33
C GLY A 220 -22.74 9.77 -3.15
N ASN A 221 -22.83 11.06 -2.86
CA ASN A 221 -21.95 12.05 -3.48
C ASN A 221 -20.52 11.94 -2.96
N TRP A 222 -19.55 12.27 -3.81
CA TRP A 222 -18.15 12.35 -3.43
C TRP A 222 -17.90 13.59 -2.56
N ASN A 223 -17.33 13.38 -1.38
CA ASN A 223 -16.78 14.40 -0.51
C ASN A 223 -15.28 14.53 -0.78
N HIS A 224 -14.71 15.71 -0.62
CA HIS A 224 -13.33 16.01 -0.94
C HIS A 224 -12.50 16.36 0.29
N VAL A 225 -11.31 15.83 0.35
CA VAL A 225 -10.23 16.21 1.28
C VAL A 225 -9.01 16.56 0.45
N GLY A 226 -8.60 17.80 0.41
CA GLY A 226 -7.50 18.25 -0.43
C GLY A 226 -6.13 17.71 0.00
N GLY A 227 -5.16 17.77 -0.93
CA GLY A 227 -3.77 17.42 -0.67
C GLY A 227 -2.98 18.56 -0.04
N TYR A 228 -1.83 18.25 0.54
CA TYR A 228 -0.88 19.22 1.08
C TYR A 228 0.24 19.52 0.09
N GLN A 229 0.72 20.75 0.11
CA GLN A 229 1.89 21.13 -0.68
C GLN A 229 3.15 20.53 -0.05
N THR A 230 4.03 19.98 -0.88
CA THR A 230 5.29 19.39 -0.46
C THR A 230 6.37 19.52 -1.53
N ASN A 231 7.63 19.38 -1.15
CA ASN A 231 8.76 19.32 -2.08
C ASN A 231 8.94 17.87 -2.53
N VAL A 232 8.37 17.52 -3.68
CA VAL A 232 8.38 16.14 -4.17
C VAL A 232 9.77 15.74 -4.63
N VAL A 233 10.35 14.78 -3.91
CA VAL A 233 11.57 14.04 -4.28
C VAL A 233 11.18 12.75 -4.99
N ASP A 234 10.22 12.01 -4.43
CA ASP A 234 9.71 10.75 -4.98
C ASP A 234 8.27 10.51 -4.48
N ALA A 235 7.33 10.32 -5.39
CA ALA A 235 5.93 10.02 -5.05
C ALA A 235 5.65 8.51 -4.89
N GLY A 236 6.68 7.65 -5.06
CA GLY A 236 6.53 6.20 -4.88
C GLY A 236 6.12 5.84 -3.45
N GLY A 237 5.02 5.08 -3.31
CA GLY A 237 4.51 4.65 -2.01
C GLY A 237 3.62 5.67 -1.27
N ALA A 238 3.38 6.87 -1.81
CA ALA A 238 2.49 7.85 -1.18
C ALA A 238 1.06 7.30 -0.96
N GLY A 239 0.56 6.50 -1.91
CA GLY A 239 -0.70 5.79 -1.77
C GLY A 239 -0.70 4.77 -0.61
N ASP A 240 0.41 4.05 -0.43
CA ASP A 240 0.58 3.06 0.65
C ASP A 240 0.64 3.78 2.03
N TRP A 241 1.31 4.95 2.09
CA TRP A 241 1.30 5.81 3.26
C TRP A 241 -0.09 6.39 3.56
N THR A 242 -0.84 6.80 2.51
CA THR A 242 -2.23 7.22 2.68
C THR A 242 -3.06 6.13 3.35
N THR A 243 -2.95 4.88 2.88
CA THR A 243 -3.68 3.74 3.44
C THR A 243 -3.29 3.49 4.90
N ALA A 244 -1.99 3.42 5.20
CA ALA A 244 -1.52 3.15 6.55
C ALA A 244 -1.88 4.27 7.53
N ALA A 245 -1.73 5.52 7.14
CA ALA A 245 -2.08 6.67 7.96
C ALA A 245 -3.59 6.79 8.18
N LEU A 246 -4.40 6.52 7.15
CA LEU A 246 -5.85 6.43 7.27
C LEU A 246 -6.25 5.39 8.32
N LEU A 247 -5.79 4.16 8.18
CA LEU A 247 -6.10 3.07 9.10
C LEU A 247 -5.63 3.37 10.53
N SER A 248 -4.46 4.01 10.69
CA SER A 248 -3.92 4.34 12.01
C SER A 248 -4.70 5.45 12.73
N HIS A 249 -5.46 6.29 11.99
CA HIS A 249 -6.26 7.39 12.53
C HIS A 249 -7.77 7.15 12.48
N MET A 250 -8.20 6.13 11.74
CA MET A 250 -9.60 5.70 11.82
C MET A 250 -9.91 5.24 13.24
N PRO A 251 -11.03 5.72 13.83
CA PRO A 251 -11.48 5.21 15.12
C PRO A 251 -11.72 3.71 15.04
N SER A 252 -11.58 3.03 16.18
CA SER A 252 -11.95 1.62 16.29
C SER A 252 -13.47 1.50 16.20
N VAL A 253 -13.97 1.21 15.02
CA VAL A 253 -15.40 1.01 14.76
C VAL A 253 -15.64 -0.43 14.33
N LYS A 254 -16.82 -0.94 14.67
CA LYS A 254 -17.26 -2.24 14.13
C LYS A 254 -17.34 -2.13 12.60
N PRO A 255 -16.98 -3.18 11.85
CA PRO A 255 -17.06 -3.15 10.39
C PRO A 255 -18.41 -2.70 9.84
N ALA A 256 -19.52 -3.10 10.49
CA ALA A 256 -20.87 -2.69 10.11
C ALA A 256 -21.17 -1.18 10.27
N ASP A 257 -20.35 -0.46 11.05
CA ASP A 257 -20.53 0.98 11.27
C ASP A 257 -19.59 1.84 10.40
N VAL A 258 -18.72 1.20 9.61
CA VAL A 258 -17.76 1.92 8.70
C VAL A 258 -18.52 2.80 7.71
N THR A 259 -19.68 2.37 7.24
CA THR A 259 -20.53 3.15 6.32
C THR A 259 -21.25 4.33 6.99
N LYS A 260 -21.10 4.50 8.30
CA LYS A 260 -21.63 5.65 9.07
C LYS A 260 -20.52 6.62 9.49
N LEU A 261 -19.25 6.24 9.28
CA LEU A 261 -18.09 7.00 9.70
C LEU A 261 -17.85 8.18 8.76
N ASP A 262 -17.65 9.37 9.30
CA ASP A 262 -17.01 10.47 8.54
C ASP A 262 -15.48 10.31 8.58
N PRO A 263 -14.84 9.91 7.47
CA PRO A 263 -13.41 9.70 7.42
C PRO A 263 -12.61 10.99 7.13
N SER A 264 -13.23 12.17 7.13
CA SER A 264 -12.61 13.42 6.70
C SER A 264 -11.36 13.75 7.53
N GLU A 265 -11.42 13.67 8.87
CA GLU A 265 -10.25 13.95 9.71
C GLU A 265 -9.15 12.88 9.58
N PRO A 266 -9.43 11.57 9.62
CA PRO A 266 -8.45 10.54 9.26
C PRO A 266 -7.84 10.75 7.86
N LEU A 267 -8.62 11.16 6.87
CA LEU A 267 -8.12 11.44 5.52
C LEU A 267 -7.25 12.68 5.46
N LYS A 268 -7.55 13.76 6.19
CA LYS A 268 -6.67 14.93 6.30
C LYS A 268 -5.30 14.52 6.84
N PHE A 269 -5.27 13.75 7.91
CA PHE A 269 -4.02 13.21 8.45
C PHE A 269 -3.30 12.34 7.41
N ALA A 270 -4.00 11.44 6.74
CA ALA A 270 -3.43 10.57 5.72
C ALA A 270 -2.82 11.36 4.55
N GLN A 271 -3.49 12.42 4.08
CA GLN A 271 -2.97 13.31 3.04
C GLN A 271 -1.71 14.06 3.50
N ALA A 272 -1.66 14.51 4.76
CA ALA A 272 -0.48 15.15 5.32
C ALA A 272 0.72 14.20 5.37
N VAL A 273 0.51 12.96 5.84
CA VAL A 273 1.55 11.91 5.88
C VAL A 273 2.01 11.57 4.47
N ALA A 274 1.09 11.40 3.52
CA ALA A 274 1.41 11.13 2.12
C ALA A 274 2.26 12.24 1.49
N ALA A 275 1.93 13.50 1.74
CA ALA A 275 2.72 14.64 1.28
C ALA A 275 4.15 14.61 1.85
N LEU A 276 4.31 14.37 3.15
CA LEU A 276 5.62 14.26 3.79
C LEU A 276 6.41 13.04 3.28
N SER A 277 5.74 11.94 2.94
CA SER A 277 6.42 10.77 2.38
C SER A 277 7.06 11.06 1.03
N CYS A 278 6.46 11.95 0.23
CA CYS A 278 7.01 12.36 -1.06
C CYS A 278 8.33 13.15 -0.96
N GLU A 279 8.73 13.63 0.22
CA GLU A 279 10.01 14.33 0.42
C GLU A 279 11.21 13.39 0.60
N SER A 280 10.98 12.08 0.58
CA SER A 280 12.00 11.05 0.77
C SER A 280 12.07 10.14 -0.45
N LEU A 281 13.26 9.55 -0.69
CA LEU A 281 13.46 8.57 -1.75
C LEU A 281 12.93 7.19 -1.35
N GLY A 282 12.19 6.56 -2.25
CA GLY A 282 11.62 5.22 -2.09
C GLY A 282 10.40 5.19 -1.17
N ALA A 283 9.57 4.17 -1.34
CA ALA A 283 8.28 4.04 -0.66
C ALA A 283 8.37 4.06 0.88
N ARG A 284 9.53 3.74 1.45
CA ARG A 284 9.76 3.68 2.90
C ARG A 284 10.85 4.65 3.39
N GLY A 285 11.31 5.56 2.53
CA GLY A 285 12.36 6.52 2.87
C GLY A 285 12.02 7.38 4.09
N MET A 286 10.76 7.80 4.21
CA MET A 286 10.30 8.61 5.34
C MET A 286 10.44 7.85 6.68
N SER A 287 10.01 6.59 6.78
CA SER A 287 10.14 5.80 8.02
C SER A 287 11.58 5.44 8.38
N SER A 288 12.49 5.50 7.41
CA SER A 288 13.94 5.35 7.68
C SER A 288 14.59 6.64 8.19
N ALA A 289 14.00 7.80 7.85
CA ALA A 289 14.54 9.11 8.18
C ALA A 289 13.92 9.75 9.44
N LEU A 290 12.68 9.44 9.75
CA LEU A 290 11.92 10.07 10.84
C LEU A 290 11.41 9.02 11.84
N SER A 291 11.48 9.34 13.13
CA SER A 291 10.70 8.62 14.13
C SER A 291 9.20 8.98 13.99
N ARG A 292 8.34 8.14 14.57
CA ARG A 292 6.89 8.43 14.63
C ARG A 292 6.59 9.79 15.27
N GLU A 293 7.27 10.14 16.34
CA GLU A 293 7.10 11.42 17.04
C GLU A 293 7.50 12.60 16.15
N GLN A 294 8.63 12.48 15.44
CA GLN A 294 9.08 13.49 14.48
C GLN A 294 8.09 13.65 13.33
N LEU A 295 7.53 12.55 12.81
CA LEU A 295 6.48 12.61 11.79
C LEU A 295 5.25 13.35 12.32
N LEU A 296 4.73 12.99 13.50
CA LEU A 296 3.56 13.63 14.08
C LEU A 296 3.80 15.13 14.34
N HIS A 297 5.00 15.49 14.79
CA HIS A 297 5.40 16.89 14.94
C HIS A 297 5.39 17.62 13.59
N ARG A 298 5.95 17.04 12.53
CA ARG A 298 5.94 17.61 11.18
C ARG A 298 4.53 17.77 10.63
N VAL A 299 3.66 16.76 10.80
CA VAL A 299 2.25 16.85 10.42
C VAL A 299 1.56 18.02 11.11
N SER A 300 1.83 18.23 12.41
CA SER A 300 1.24 19.37 13.16
C SER A 300 1.72 20.75 12.67
N GLN A 301 2.89 20.80 12.03
CA GLN A 301 3.46 22.01 11.47
C GLN A 301 2.98 22.33 10.04
N LEU A 302 2.39 21.36 9.34
CA LEU A 302 1.81 21.62 8.02
C LEU A 302 0.67 22.62 8.17
N ARG A 303 0.95 23.85 7.72
CA ARG A 303 -0.01 24.97 7.79
C ARG A 303 -0.87 24.98 6.54
N GLY A 304 -2.15 25.21 6.74
CA GLY A 304 -3.10 25.47 5.68
C GLY A 304 -4.17 24.37 5.57
N GLU A 305 -5.31 24.79 5.03
CA GLU A 305 -6.30 23.82 4.57
C GLU A 305 -5.80 23.10 3.32
N PRO A 306 -6.19 21.83 3.13
CA PRO A 306 -5.91 21.11 1.90
C PRO A 306 -6.42 21.89 0.69
N ARG A 307 -5.65 21.91 -0.39
CA ARG A 307 -5.93 22.71 -1.59
C ARG A 307 -7.19 22.26 -2.34
N THR A 308 -7.83 23.21 -3.01
CA THR A 308 -8.83 22.96 -4.05
C THR A 308 -8.16 22.31 -5.27
N PRO A 309 -8.81 21.35 -5.95
CA PRO A 309 -8.23 20.63 -7.09
C PRO A 309 -7.76 21.57 -8.21
N VAL A 310 -6.57 21.32 -8.75
CA VAL A 310 -6.04 21.96 -9.95
C VAL A 310 -5.90 20.90 -11.04
N GLN A 311 -6.41 21.15 -12.23
CA GLN A 311 -6.26 20.22 -13.36
C GLN A 311 -4.79 20.08 -13.74
N SER A 312 -4.22 18.88 -13.55
CA SER A 312 -2.86 18.55 -13.94
C SER A 312 -2.80 18.03 -15.38
N LYS A 313 -1.84 18.55 -16.18
CA LYS A 313 -1.57 18.04 -17.53
C LYS A 313 -0.68 16.79 -17.44
N PRO A 314 -0.91 15.75 -18.26
CA PRO A 314 -0.08 14.53 -18.25
C PRO A 314 1.35 14.80 -18.74
N HIS A 315 2.34 14.30 -18.00
CA HIS A 315 3.76 14.43 -18.31
C HIS A 315 4.22 13.29 -19.22
N ARG A 316 4.88 13.60 -20.36
CA ARG A 316 5.47 12.62 -21.28
C ARG A 316 6.91 12.28 -20.87
N PRO A 317 7.32 11.01 -20.80
CA PRO A 317 8.67 10.62 -20.37
C PRO A 317 9.70 10.74 -21.48
N SER A 318 10.91 11.22 -21.15
CA SER A 318 12.10 11.23 -22.01
C SER A 318 12.93 9.94 -21.85
N ARG A 319 13.53 9.45 -22.96
CA ARG A 319 14.41 8.27 -22.99
C ARG A 319 15.81 8.62 -22.46
N SER A 320 16.39 7.80 -21.56
CA SER A 320 17.81 7.89 -21.20
C SER A 320 18.50 6.53 -21.06
N ARG A 321 19.82 6.53 -21.31
CA ARG A 321 20.70 5.37 -21.51
C ARG A 321 21.39 4.94 -20.21
N ARG A 322 21.64 3.62 -20.08
CA ARG A 322 22.62 2.80 -19.37
C ARG A 322 23.09 3.21 -17.95
N ALA A 323 22.94 2.27 -17.02
CA ALA A 323 23.74 2.15 -15.81
C ALA A 323 24.35 0.75 -15.76
N ALA A 324 25.59 0.65 -15.33
CA ALA A 324 26.37 -0.58 -15.30
C ALA A 324 26.14 -1.37 -13.99
N THR A 325 26.23 -2.67 -14.11
CA THR A 325 26.13 -3.73 -13.10
C THR A 325 24.72 -4.20 -12.77
N CYS A 326 24.46 -5.44 -13.18
CA CYS A 326 23.18 -6.13 -13.01
C CYS A 326 22.96 -6.58 -11.56
N THR A 327 22.76 -5.64 -10.65
CA THR A 327 22.48 -5.93 -9.23
C THR A 327 21.13 -6.60 -9.00
N ALA A 328 20.22 -6.54 -9.99
CA ALA A 328 18.93 -7.21 -9.94
C ALA A 328 18.97 -8.68 -10.39
N CYS A 329 20.05 -9.08 -11.07
CA CYS A 329 20.32 -10.47 -11.45
C CYS A 329 21.27 -11.15 -10.45
N LEU A 330 21.33 -10.71 -9.20
CA LEU A 330 22.11 -11.28 -8.11
C LEU A 330 21.64 -12.71 -7.80
N SER A 331 21.71 -13.60 -8.79
CA SER A 331 21.67 -15.04 -8.56
C SER A 331 21.80 -15.79 -9.86
N SER A 332 22.91 -16.24 -10.15
CA SER A 332 23.17 -17.50 -10.85
C SER A 332 24.19 -18.26 -10.03
#